data_a33c360cc2cc4dd96d03034bc9184d1f
#
_entry.id   a33c360cc2cc4dd96d03034bc9184d1f
#
_cell.length_a   1.000
_cell.length_b   1.000
_cell.length_c   1.000
_cell.angle_alpha   90.00
_cell.angle_beta   90.00
_cell.angle_gamma   90.00
#
_symmetry.space_group_name_H-M   'P 1'
#
loop_
_entity.id
_entity.type
_entity.pdbx_description
1 polymer ?
#
loop_
_entity_poly.entity_id
_entity_poly.type
_entity_poly.pdbx_seq_one_letter_code
_entity_poly.pdbx_strand_id
1 'polypeptide(L)'
;MSIELLQPIAGDASSYAAAGIDLVTLELGWDAYQPTATSTNRDYVARRLAEARGYRSAGIEVVLDLGLQYPPAWAWKLPGSTRFTNQYGEQWRGDIGSDALDAVWNPAVRKAQSSYVSAVARDFAGVVDRVRVGGLLSGELRLPPAHSAARVDSLWAFSPGALAAAPDPRWRPGSGTATQSRQWLEFYLSSVSGYGTWLTRTVGTAFPRAPIDVLLPGWGVRPGDIDRVANARVSSSAVASTGDDLAGGIDWPRQLRAIDKLGLNVTAVTTWLDAPSYGTAPRDLAPADYLAPLVRELGMPLSGENTGGGGDAAVDRVVSQVNRLDLDRVTWMPDRAGALPPQTLFAAFPD
;
A
#
# COMPACT_ATOMS: atom_id res chain seq x y z
N MET A 1 3.00 -12.21 -20.18
CA MET A 1 3.10 -11.55 -18.85
C MET A 1 3.65 -10.14 -19.04
N SER A 2 3.24 -9.16 -18.25
CA SER A 2 3.65 -7.75 -18.44
C SER A 2 4.68 -7.32 -17.39
N ILE A 3 5.63 -6.47 -17.80
CA ILE A 3 6.64 -5.88 -16.92
C ILE A 3 6.33 -4.40 -16.72
N GLU A 4 6.13 -4.01 -15.46
CA GLU A 4 5.94 -2.63 -15.03
C GLU A 4 7.23 -2.09 -14.40
N LEU A 5 7.66 -0.88 -14.80
CA LEU A 5 8.78 -0.18 -14.18
C LEU A 5 8.26 0.85 -13.16
N LEU A 6 8.65 0.73 -11.88
CA LEU A 6 8.15 1.59 -10.79
C LEU A 6 8.94 2.87 -10.85
N GLN A 7 9.86 3.31 -11.09
CA GLN A 7 10.52 4.63 -11.03
C GLN A 7 11.10 5.06 -12.39
N PRO A 8 10.26 5.25 -13.41
CA PRO A 8 10.74 5.65 -14.73
C PRO A 8 11.30 7.08 -14.69
N ILE A 9 12.21 7.39 -15.63
CA ILE A 9 12.69 8.76 -15.87
C ILE A 9 11.91 9.34 -17.05
N ALA A 10 11.39 10.54 -16.88
CA ALA A 10 10.71 11.27 -17.94
C ALA A 10 11.65 11.47 -19.15
N GLY A 11 11.12 11.20 -20.36
CA GLY A 11 11.87 11.31 -21.61
C GLY A 11 12.47 10.00 -22.13
N ASP A 12 12.53 8.94 -21.32
CA ASP A 12 13.11 7.65 -21.72
C ASP A 12 12.09 6.63 -22.28
N ALA A 13 10.87 7.08 -22.61
CA ALA A 13 9.79 6.21 -23.04
C ALA A 13 10.16 5.27 -24.21
N SER A 14 10.88 5.79 -25.22
CA SER A 14 11.30 4.97 -26.37
C SER A 14 12.29 3.88 -25.97
N SER A 15 13.19 4.16 -25.05
CA SER A 15 14.17 3.18 -24.52
C SER A 15 13.47 2.10 -23.71
N TYR A 16 12.47 2.47 -22.90
CA TYR A 16 11.68 1.52 -22.13
C TYR A 16 10.85 0.61 -23.04
N ALA A 17 10.17 1.16 -24.04
CA ALA A 17 9.42 0.36 -25.01
C ALA A 17 10.34 -0.59 -25.77
N ALA A 18 11.51 -0.12 -26.22
CA ALA A 18 12.49 -0.97 -26.92
C ALA A 18 13.08 -2.06 -26.02
N ALA A 19 13.10 -1.87 -24.70
CA ALA A 19 13.54 -2.85 -23.73
C ALA A 19 12.43 -3.85 -23.32
N GLY A 20 11.19 -3.69 -23.79
CA GLY A 20 10.08 -4.59 -23.45
C GLY A 20 9.36 -4.22 -22.15
N ILE A 21 9.40 -2.96 -21.73
CA ILE A 21 8.57 -2.46 -20.63
C ILE A 21 7.16 -2.19 -21.15
N ASP A 22 6.18 -2.83 -20.55
CA ASP A 22 4.76 -2.71 -20.93
C ASP A 22 4.04 -1.60 -20.17
N LEU A 23 4.40 -1.39 -18.89
CA LEU A 23 3.77 -0.40 -18.02
C LEU A 23 4.82 0.42 -17.26
N VAL A 24 4.46 1.62 -16.88
CA VAL A 24 5.25 2.46 -15.96
C VAL A 24 4.38 3.03 -14.86
N THR A 25 4.91 3.13 -13.65
CA THR A 25 4.25 3.85 -12.55
C THR A 25 4.53 5.35 -12.65
N LEU A 26 3.48 6.14 -12.84
CA LEU A 26 3.50 7.60 -12.73
C LEU A 26 3.11 8.00 -11.31
N GLU A 27 4.09 8.22 -10.45
CA GLU A 27 3.84 8.68 -9.09
C GLU A 27 3.59 10.19 -9.06
N LEU A 28 2.49 10.62 -8.42
CA LEU A 28 2.23 12.02 -8.12
C LEU A 28 2.63 12.34 -6.69
N GLY A 29 3.12 13.56 -6.43
CA GLY A 29 3.19 14.10 -5.06
C GLY A 29 1.91 14.89 -4.78
N TRP A 30 1.14 14.53 -3.74
CA TRP A 30 -0.03 15.31 -3.35
C TRP A 30 0.36 16.75 -3.00
N ASP A 31 1.48 16.94 -2.29
CA ASP A 31 2.07 18.24 -1.96
C ASP A 31 2.46 19.05 -3.20
N ALA A 32 3.05 18.39 -4.19
CA ALA A 32 3.43 19.02 -5.45
C ALA A 32 2.22 19.37 -6.34
N TYR A 33 1.20 18.51 -6.34
CA TYR A 33 -0.05 18.73 -7.08
C TYR A 33 -0.90 19.84 -6.45
N GLN A 34 -1.07 19.80 -5.11
CA GLN A 34 -1.95 20.70 -4.36
C GLN A 34 -1.19 21.37 -3.20
N PRO A 35 -0.30 22.34 -3.49
CA PRO A 35 0.57 22.97 -2.49
C PRO A 35 -0.20 23.78 -1.44
N THR A 36 -1.42 24.21 -1.73
CA THR A 36 -2.33 24.85 -0.76
C THR A 36 -3.72 24.18 -0.78
N ALA A 37 -4.52 24.41 0.24
CA ALA A 37 -5.86 23.82 0.32
C ALA A 37 -6.80 24.20 -0.85
N THR A 38 -6.52 25.31 -1.54
CA THR A 38 -7.40 25.89 -2.56
C THR A 38 -6.76 25.98 -3.95
N SER A 39 -5.47 25.65 -4.12
CA SER A 39 -4.78 25.80 -5.39
C SER A 39 -4.18 24.49 -5.89
N THR A 40 -4.29 24.27 -7.20
CA THR A 40 -3.60 23.20 -7.93
C THR A 40 -2.40 23.81 -8.66
N ASN A 41 -1.26 23.15 -8.59
CA ASN A 41 -0.06 23.54 -9.34
C ASN A 41 -0.20 23.10 -10.80
N ARG A 42 -0.67 23.99 -11.66
CA ARG A 42 -0.95 23.70 -13.06
C ARG A 42 0.29 23.38 -13.90
N ASP A 43 1.44 23.93 -13.55
CA ASP A 43 2.72 23.60 -14.22
C ASP A 43 3.16 22.18 -13.88
N TYR A 44 3.00 21.76 -12.61
CA TYR A 44 3.23 20.38 -12.22
C TYR A 44 2.31 19.41 -12.97
N VAL A 45 1.01 19.70 -13.00
CA VAL A 45 0.02 18.88 -13.73
C VAL A 45 0.37 18.78 -15.21
N ALA A 46 0.71 19.91 -15.85
CA ALA A 46 1.06 19.92 -17.27
C ALA A 46 2.29 19.06 -17.58
N ARG A 47 3.33 19.12 -16.74
CA ARG A 47 4.54 18.28 -16.88
C ARG A 47 4.21 16.80 -16.72
N ARG A 48 3.46 16.41 -15.67
CA ARG A 48 3.09 15.00 -15.45
C ARG A 48 2.17 14.46 -16.53
N LEU A 49 1.26 15.28 -17.07
CA LEU A 49 0.44 14.91 -18.24
C LEU A 49 1.26 14.72 -19.52
N ALA A 50 2.26 15.58 -19.75
CA ALA A 50 3.15 15.43 -20.89
C ALA A 50 3.96 14.14 -20.80
N GLU A 51 4.44 13.81 -19.62
CA GLU A 51 5.15 12.57 -19.34
C GLU A 51 4.26 11.33 -19.58
N ALA A 52 3.04 11.29 -19.02
CA ALA A 52 2.08 10.22 -19.24
C ALA A 52 1.76 10.02 -20.73
N ARG A 53 1.56 11.12 -21.48
CA ARG A 53 1.33 11.06 -22.93
C ARG A 53 2.56 10.55 -23.68
N GLY A 54 3.76 10.89 -23.23
CA GLY A 54 5.02 10.38 -23.78
C GLY A 54 5.10 8.85 -23.70
N TYR A 55 4.80 8.28 -22.54
CA TYR A 55 4.75 6.81 -22.35
C TYR A 55 3.68 6.18 -23.25
N ARG A 56 2.46 6.70 -23.23
CA ARG A 56 1.37 6.17 -24.08
C ARG A 56 1.69 6.27 -25.57
N SER A 57 2.36 7.31 -26.01
CA SER A 57 2.78 7.46 -27.43
C SER A 57 3.84 6.45 -27.84
N ALA A 58 4.60 5.93 -26.86
CA ALA A 58 5.56 4.83 -27.05
C ALA A 58 4.90 3.43 -26.91
N GLY A 59 3.58 3.36 -26.68
CA GLY A 59 2.86 2.10 -26.48
C GLY A 59 2.92 1.54 -25.05
N ILE A 60 3.38 2.34 -24.08
CA ILE A 60 3.51 1.94 -22.68
C ILE A 60 2.26 2.39 -21.90
N GLU A 61 1.66 1.49 -21.14
CA GLU A 61 0.53 1.81 -20.25
C GLU A 61 1.01 2.60 -19.02
N VAL A 62 0.13 3.45 -18.48
CA VAL A 62 0.42 4.30 -17.33
C VAL A 62 -0.37 3.83 -16.11
N VAL A 63 0.35 3.39 -15.09
CA VAL A 63 -0.18 3.10 -13.76
C VAL A 63 -0.02 4.33 -12.88
N LEU A 64 -1.10 4.88 -12.36
CA LEU A 64 -1.08 6.08 -11.55
C LEU A 64 -0.90 5.74 -10.06
N ASP A 65 0.15 6.23 -9.43
CA ASP A 65 0.24 6.33 -7.98
C ASP A 65 -0.21 7.73 -7.53
N LEU A 66 -1.16 7.76 -6.62
CA LEU A 66 -1.78 9.01 -6.13
C LEU A 66 -0.88 9.83 -5.22
N GLY A 67 0.20 9.26 -4.70
CA GLY A 67 1.17 9.95 -3.85
C GLY A 67 0.57 10.49 -2.54
N LEU A 68 -0.40 9.78 -1.95
CA LEU A 68 -1.02 10.18 -0.68
C LEU A 68 -0.05 10.14 0.51
N GLN A 69 1.07 9.44 0.35
CA GLN A 69 2.21 9.38 1.28
C GLN A 69 3.06 10.66 1.29
N TYR A 70 2.76 11.62 0.42
CA TYR A 70 3.40 12.95 0.37
C TYR A 70 2.37 14.05 0.69
N PRO A 71 1.86 14.12 1.93
CA PRO A 71 0.81 15.05 2.28
C PRO A 71 1.32 16.50 2.29
N PRO A 72 0.55 17.45 1.73
CA PRO A 72 0.93 18.85 1.71
C PRO A 72 0.89 19.47 3.11
N ALA A 73 1.70 20.49 3.34
CA ALA A 73 1.86 21.14 4.64
C ALA A 73 0.54 21.65 5.26
N TRP A 74 -0.44 22.02 4.42
CA TRP A 74 -1.75 22.46 4.89
C TRP A 74 -2.60 21.31 5.44
N ALA A 75 -2.42 20.08 4.93
CA ALA A 75 -3.19 18.93 5.37
C ALA A 75 -2.89 18.53 6.82
N TRP A 76 -1.69 18.82 7.33
CA TRP A 76 -1.33 18.64 8.73
C TRP A 76 -2.07 19.59 9.69
N LYS A 77 -2.73 20.63 9.16
CA LYS A 77 -3.50 21.64 9.91
C LYS A 77 -5.00 21.40 9.83
N LEU A 78 -5.45 20.29 9.26
CA LEU A 78 -6.86 19.93 9.21
C LEU A 78 -7.42 19.70 10.63
N PRO A 79 -8.73 19.90 10.83
CA PRO A 79 -9.37 19.65 12.12
C PRO A 79 -9.19 18.21 12.60
N GLY A 80 -9.09 18.04 13.92
CA GLY A 80 -8.86 16.74 14.55
C GLY A 80 -7.38 16.34 14.57
N SER A 81 -7.11 15.12 15.02
CA SER A 81 -5.74 14.58 14.98
C SER A 81 -5.37 14.16 13.57
N THR A 82 -4.34 14.76 13.02
CA THR A 82 -3.83 14.44 11.68
C THR A 82 -2.66 13.46 11.71
N ARG A 83 -2.15 13.09 12.90
CA ARG A 83 -1.06 12.15 13.09
C ARG A 83 -1.52 10.91 13.83
N PHE A 84 -1.05 9.77 13.40
CA PHE A 84 -1.17 8.53 14.16
C PHE A 84 -0.48 8.69 15.50
N THR A 85 -1.13 8.22 16.56
CA THR A 85 -0.61 8.29 17.94
C THR A 85 -0.59 6.90 18.53
N ASN A 86 0.52 6.49 19.14
CA ASN A 86 0.65 5.19 19.78
C ASN A 86 0.17 5.21 21.25
N GLN A 87 0.19 4.05 21.88
CA GLN A 87 -0.26 3.87 23.28
C GLN A 87 0.56 4.65 24.31
N TYR A 88 1.72 5.17 23.93
CA TYR A 88 2.60 5.98 24.77
C TYR A 88 2.39 7.49 24.59
N GLY A 89 1.44 7.87 23.70
CA GLY A 89 1.19 9.27 23.34
C GLY A 89 2.17 9.86 22.33
N GLU A 90 3.05 9.02 21.77
CA GLU A 90 4.02 9.43 20.75
C GLU A 90 3.31 9.49 19.38
N GLN A 91 3.61 10.55 18.63
CA GLN A 91 3.05 10.75 17.29
C GLN A 91 4.04 10.26 16.22
N TRP A 92 3.51 9.59 15.20
CA TRP A 92 4.29 9.29 14.00
C TRP A 92 4.64 10.60 13.25
N ARG A 93 5.89 10.71 12.84
CA ARG A 93 6.42 11.91 12.17
C ARG A 93 7.11 11.61 10.84
N GLY A 94 6.77 10.47 10.26
CA GLY A 94 7.33 10.02 9.00
C GLY A 94 8.63 9.23 9.15
N ASP A 95 9.00 8.63 8.07
CA ASP A 95 10.26 7.96 7.81
C ASP A 95 10.84 8.50 6.51
N ILE A 96 12.03 8.05 6.09
CA ILE A 96 12.73 8.56 4.91
C ILE A 96 11.78 8.57 3.69
N GLY A 97 11.44 9.79 3.22
CA GLY A 97 10.65 10.00 2.00
C GLY A 97 9.15 9.70 2.09
N SER A 98 8.63 9.35 3.27
CA SER A 98 7.20 9.03 3.42
C SER A 98 6.65 9.48 4.77
N ASP A 99 5.46 10.08 4.79
CA ASP A 99 4.69 10.34 6.00
C ASP A 99 3.20 10.07 5.70
N ALA A 100 2.42 9.68 6.69
CA ALA A 100 1.02 9.35 6.51
C ALA A 100 0.13 10.13 7.46
N LEU A 101 -0.90 10.77 6.89
CA LEU A 101 -1.97 11.38 7.68
C LEU A 101 -2.87 10.31 8.30
N ASP A 102 -3.36 10.55 9.50
CA ASP A 102 -4.40 9.71 10.13
C ASP A 102 -5.73 9.82 9.37
N ALA A 103 -5.78 9.20 8.20
CA ALA A 103 -7.01 9.07 7.41
C ALA A 103 -7.90 7.93 7.90
N VAL A 104 -7.39 7.06 8.77
CA VAL A 104 -8.15 5.92 9.31
C VAL A 104 -9.21 6.38 10.29
N TRP A 105 -8.90 7.37 11.12
CA TRP A 105 -9.82 7.86 12.17
C TRP A 105 -10.16 9.34 12.07
N ASN A 106 -9.60 10.08 11.09
CA ASN A 106 -9.89 11.49 10.89
C ASN A 106 -10.73 11.73 9.63
N PRO A 107 -12.03 12.07 9.77
CA PRO A 107 -12.91 12.30 8.62
C PRO A 107 -12.55 13.55 7.81
N ALA A 108 -11.88 14.54 8.41
CA ALA A 108 -11.43 15.73 7.67
C ALA A 108 -10.28 15.37 6.70
N VAL A 109 -9.38 14.46 7.10
CA VAL A 109 -8.33 13.92 6.23
C VAL A 109 -8.95 13.12 5.08
N ARG A 110 -9.89 12.22 5.36
CA ARG A 110 -10.62 11.47 4.31
C ARG A 110 -11.30 12.39 3.31
N LYS A 111 -11.95 13.45 3.79
CA LYS A 111 -12.60 14.44 2.92
C LYS A 111 -11.58 15.12 2.01
N ALA A 112 -10.42 15.51 2.54
CA ALA A 112 -9.35 16.12 1.77
C ALA A 112 -8.78 15.14 0.71
N GLN A 113 -8.51 13.89 1.09
CA GLN A 113 -8.08 12.85 0.15
C GLN A 113 -9.11 12.59 -0.96
N SER A 114 -10.41 12.50 -0.62
CA SER A 114 -11.47 12.32 -1.62
C SER A 114 -11.54 13.49 -2.61
N SER A 115 -11.38 14.72 -2.12
CA SER A 115 -11.34 15.92 -2.98
C SER A 115 -10.13 15.91 -3.89
N TYR A 116 -8.96 15.51 -3.38
CA TYR A 116 -7.75 15.35 -4.14
C TYR A 116 -7.88 14.27 -5.23
N VAL A 117 -8.34 13.07 -4.88
CA VAL A 117 -8.57 11.97 -5.84
C VAL A 117 -9.50 12.42 -6.97
N SER A 118 -10.58 13.12 -6.64
CA SER A 118 -11.51 13.67 -7.64
C SER A 118 -10.87 14.72 -8.54
N ALA A 119 -9.97 15.54 -8.00
CA ALA A 119 -9.23 16.54 -8.78
C ALA A 119 -8.22 15.87 -9.73
N VAL A 120 -7.46 14.89 -9.24
CA VAL A 120 -6.54 14.10 -10.06
C VAL A 120 -7.27 13.36 -11.17
N ALA A 121 -8.43 12.77 -10.90
CA ALA A 121 -9.21 12.08 -11.92
C ALA A 121 -9.67 13.02 -13.04
N ARG A 122 -10.08 14.25 -12.73
CA ARG A 122 -10.43 15.24 -13.76
C ARG A 122 -9.26 15.58 -14.69
N ASP A 123 -8.03 15.62 -14.12
CA ASP A 123 -6.86 15.98 -14.90
C ASP A 123 -6.25 14.76 -15.66
N PHE A 124 -6.28 13.56 -15.08
CA PHE A 124 -5.50 12.40 -15.53
C PHE A 124 -6.31 11.21 -16.09
N ALA A 125 -7.63 11.11 -15.87
CA ALA A 125 -8.40 9.92 -16.28
C ALA A 125 -8.30 9.57 -17.78
N GLY A 126 -7.96 10.52 -18.64
CA GLY A 126 -7.79 10.29 -20.08
C GLY A 126 -6.43 9.71 -20.48
N VAL A 127 -5.46 9.62 -19.57
CA VAL A 127 -4.09 9.18 -19.83
C VAL A 127 -3.60 8.07 -18.89
N VAL A 128 -4.47 7.59 -18.01
CA VAL A 128 -4.19 6.56 -17.00
C VAL A 128 -4.91 5.28 -17.37
N ASP A 129 -4.20 4.18 -17.32
CA ASP A 129 -4.71 2.84 -17.63
C ASP A 129 -5.04 2.05 -16.37
N ARG A 130 -4.33 2.28 -15.24
CA ARG A 130 -4.54 1.64 -13.94
C ARG A 130 -4.27 2.64 -12.81
N VAL A 131 -4.79 2.37 -11.58
CA VAL A 131 -4.53 3.22 -10.40
C VAL A 131 -4.10 2.36 -9.21
N ARG A 132 -2.99 2.73 -8.57
CA ARG A 132 -2.51 2.09 -7.33
C ARG A 132 -3.23 2.66 -6.11
N VAL A 133 -3.56 1.78 -5.17
CA VAL A 133 -4.27 2.10 -3.92
C VAL A 133 -3.59 1.44 -2.73
N GLY A 134 -3.23 2.26 -1.76
CA GLY A 134 -2.77 1.89 -0.43
C GLY A 134 -2.97 3.08 0.48
N GLY A 135 -2.42 4.24 0.10
CA GLY A 135 -2.79 5.57 0.60
C GLY A 135 -2.36 5.89 2.02
N LEU A 136 -1.59 5.02 2.67
CA LEU A 136 -0.97 5.23 3.98
C LEU A 136 0.55 5.23 3.85
N LEU A 137 1.27 4.67 4.83
CA LEU A 137 2.72 4.69 4.85
C LEU A 137 3.31 4.05 3.58
N SER A 138 4.25 4.73 2.96
CA SER A 138 4.91 4.30 1.70
C SER A 138 3.95 4.07 0.54
N GLY A 139 2.77 4.70 0.55
CA GLY A 139 1.72 4.46 -0.46
C GLY A 139 0.98 3.14 -0.31
N GLU A 140 1.27 2.36 0.72
CA GLU A 140 0.72 1.04 0.99
C GLU A 140 -0.46 1.08 1.96
N LEU A 141 -1.22 -0.02 2.06
CA LEU A 141 -2.34 -0.15 3.00
C LEU A 141 -1.86 -0.63 4.37
N ARG A 142 -1.08 0.21 5.05
CA ARG A 142 -0.53 -0.08 6.37
C ARG A 142 -0.39 1.15 7.25
N LEU A 143 -0.53 0.96 8.56
CA LEU A 143 -0.14 1.92 9.58
C LEU A 143 1.39 1.94 9.78
N PRO A 144 1.93 2.91 10.54
CA PRO A 144 3.35 2.92 10.86
C PRO A 144 3.81 1.64 11.59
N PRO A 145 5.12 1.33 11.56
CA PRO A 145 5.65 0.08 12.13
C PRO A 145 5.56 0.01 13.66
N ALA A 146 5.64 -1.21 14.20
CA ALA A 146 5.77 -1.43 15.64
C ALA A 146 7.08 -0.84 16.18
N HIS A 147 8.14 -0.95 15.37
CA HIS A 147 9.46 -0.40 15.68
C HIS A 147 9.49 1.09 15.35
N SER A 148 9.39 1.94 16.36
CA SER A 148 9.50 3.39 16.20
C SER A 148 10.30 3.96 17.36
N ALA A 149 11.38 4.71 17.07
CA ALA A 149 12.32 5.22 18.05
C ALA A 149 12.85 4.11 18.98
N ALA A 150 12.61 4.19 20.29
CA ALA A 150 13.02 3.20 21.28
C ALA A 150 11.95 2.10 21.53
N ARG A 151 10.88 2.05 20.75
CA ARG A 151 9.77 1.10 20.92
C ARG A 151 9.89 -0.07 19.96
N VAL A 152 9.31 -1.20 20.35
CA VAL A 152 9.21 -2.42 19.53
C VAL A 152 7.78 -2.93 19.40
N ASP A 153 6.83 -2.19 19.98
CA ASP A 153 5.44 -2.63 20.21
C ASP A 153 4.42 -1.50 19.97
N SER A 154 4.77 -0.46 19.22
CA SER A 154 3.87 0.66 18.94
C SER A 154 2.63 0.18 18.19
N LEU A 155 1.46 0.57 18.71
CA LEU A 155 0.15 0.40 18.08
C LEU A 155 -0.48 1.78 17.90
N TRP A 156 -1.05 2.08 16.74
CA TRP A 156 -1.28 3.45 16.29
C TRP A 156 -2.72 3.96 16.39
N ALA A 157 -3.56 3.32 17.21
CA ALA A 157 -4.98 3.72 17.40
C ALA A 157 -5.24 4.42 18.75
N PHE A 158 -4.41 5.39 19.11
CA PHE A 158 -4.55 6.15 20.36
C PHE A 158 -4.66 7.67 20.15
N SER A 159 -4.87 8.12 18.91
CA SER A 159 -5.31 9.48 18.62
C SER A 159 -6.72 9.73 19.19
N PRO A 160 -7.12 10.98 19.48
CA PRO A 160 -8.49 11.28 19.97
C PRO A 160 -9.59 10.70 19.08
N GLY A 161 -9.40 10.71 17.75
CA GLY A 161 -10.36 10.11 16.81
C GLY A 161 -10.44 8.59 16.92
N ALA A 162 -9.28 7.93 17.04
CA ALA A 162 -9.22 6.48 17.24
C ALA A 162 -9.82 6.05 18.58
N LEU A 163 -9.49 6.75 19.67
CA LEU A 163 -10.06 6.48 20.99
C LEU A 163 -11.57 6.66 21.02
N ALA A 164 -12.12 7.67 20.32
CA ALA A 164 -13.56 7.89 20.24
C ALA A 164 -14.28 6.77 19.47
N ALA A 165 -13.60 6.11 18.55
CA ALA A 165 -14.11 4.97 17.77
C ALA A 165 -13.86 3.62 18.43
N ALA A 166 -12.97 3.54 19.42
CA ALA A 166 -12.57 2.28 20.07
C ALA A 166 -13.73 1.71 20.93
N PRO A 167 -13.85 0.38 21.05
CA PRO A 167 -14.87 -0.28 21.86
C PRO A 167 -14.79 0.09 23.36
N ASP A 168 -13.59 0.35 23.86
CA ASP A 168 -13.34 0.97 25.17
C ASP A 168 -12.18 1.98 25.03
N PRO A 169 -12.45 3.28 25.11
CA PRO A 169 -11.42 4.33 24.96
C PRO A 169 -10.39 4.34 26.11
N ARG A 170 -10.67 3.64 27.22
CA ARG A 170 -9.76 3.54 28.37
C ARG A 170 -8.89 2.28 28.32
N TRP A 171 -9.23 1.32 27.48
CA TRP A 171 -8.43 0.10 27.36
C TRP A 171 -6.97 0.42 26.90
N ARG A 172 -6.02 -0.32 27.42
CA ARG A 172 -4.60 -0.19 27.05
C ARG A 172 -3.97 -1.57 26.89
N PRO A 173 -2.96 -1.73 26.00
CA PRO A 173 -2.15 -2.95 25.91
C PRO A 173 -1.68 -3.42 27.29
N GLY A 174 -1.72 -4.71 27.53
CA GLY A 174 -1.40 -5.34 28.82
C GLY A 174 -2.53 -5.31 29.85
N SER A 175 -3.62 -4.56 29.60
CA SER A 175 -4.73 -4.44 30.56
C SER A 175 -5.93 -5.31 30.20
N GLY A 176 -6.84 -5.47 31.16
CA GLY A 176 -8.12 -6.17 30.97
C GLY A 176 -7.99 -7.67 30.73
N THR A 177 -8.96 -8.24 30.03
CA THR A 177 -9.06 -9.67 29.71
C THR A 177 -8.63 -9.97 28.28
N ALA A 178 -8.37 -11.24 27.95
CA ALA A 178 -8.11 -11.67 26.57
C ALA A 178 -9.29 -11.32 25.62
N THR A 179 -10.53 -11.40 26.11
CA THR A 179 -11.72 -11.01 25.34
C THR A 179 -11.71 -9.52 24.98
N GLN A 180 -11.40 -8.65 25.93
CA GLN A 180 -11.29 -7.20 25.68
C GLN A 180 -10.13 -6.89 24.73
N SER A 181 -9.01 -7.58 24.87
CA SER A 181 -7.87 -7.47 23.98
C SER A 181 -8.24 -7.88 22.54
N ARG A 182 -8.99 -8.98 22.39
CA ARG A 182 -9.51 -9.41 21.08
C ARG A 182 -10.44 -8.37 20.47
N GLN A 183 -11.39 -7.85 21.24
CA GLN A 183 -12.32 -6.80 20.76
C GLN A 183 -11.56 -5.57 20.26
N TRP A 184 -10.50 -5.18 20.96
CA TRP A 184 -9.67 -4.06 20.55
C TRP A 184 -8.85 -4.36 19.28
N LEU A 185 -8.26 -5.56 19.16
CA LEU A 185 -7.55 -5.98 17.95
C LEU A 185 -8.50 -6.05 16.75
N GLU A 186 -9.72 -6.55 16.92
CA GLU A 186 -10.75 -6.57 15.88
C GLU A 186 -11.11 -5.15 15.42
N PHE A 187 -11.26 -4.21 16.34
CA PHE A 187 -11.44 -2.80 16.02
C PHE A 187 -10.25 -2.25 15.24
N TYR A 188 -9.03 -2.50 15.70
CA TYR A 188 -7.79 -2.01 15.09
C TYR A 188 -7.67 -2.45 13.63
N LEU A 189 -7.72 -3.74 13.39
CA LEU A 189 -7.59 -4.34 12.06
C LEU A 189 -8.76 -3.97 11.13
N SER A 190 -9.98 -3.94 11.68
CA SER A 190 -11.16 -3.54 10.91
C SER A 190 -11.14 -2.06 10.50
N SER A 191 -10.51 -1.20 11.30
CA SER A 191 -10.37 0.22 10.97
C SER A 191 -9.48 0.43 9.74
N VAL A 192 -8.35 -0.29 9.64
CA VAL A 192 -7.46 -0.24 8.47
C VAL A 192 -8.14 -0.82 7.23
N SER A 193 -8.80 -1.98 7.38
CA SER A 193 -9.59 -2.58 6.30
C SER A 193 -10.72 -1.66 5.83
N GLY A 194 -11.40 -0.97 6.76
CA GLY A 194 -12.43 0.01 6.46
C GLY A 194 -11.89 1.22 5.68
N TYR A 195 -10.69 1.69 6.02
CA TYR A 195 -10.02 2.73 5.25
C TYR A 195 -9.67 2.26 3.84
N GLY A 196 -9.06 1.09 3.69
CA GLY A 196 -8.73 0.51 2.39
C GLY A 196 -9.97 0.35 1.50
N THR A 197 -11.06 -0.17 2.04
CA THR A 197 -12.35 -0.31 1.35
C THR A 197 -12.90 1.06 0.92
N TRP A 198 -12.84 2.06 1.80
CA TRP A 198 -13.28 3.41 1.50
C TRP A 198 -12.44 4.04 0.39
N LEU A 199 -11.11 3.93 0.45
CA LEU A 199 -10.21 4.51 -0.56
C LEU A 199 -10.40 3.82 -1.92
N THR A 200 -10.47 2.50 -1.95
CA THR A 200 -10.71 1.72 -3.18
C THR A 200 -12.03 2.13 -3.84
N ARG A 201 -13.11 2.28 -3.07
CA ARG A 201 -14.39 2.79 -3.57
C ARG A 201 -14.28 4.23 -4.11
N THR A 202 -13.57 5.10 -3.41
CA THR A 202 -13.36 6.50 -3.81
C THR A 202 -12.61 6.57 -5.15
N VAL A 203 -11.56 5.77 -5.30
CA VAL A 203 -10.79 5.67 -6.55
C VAL A 203 -11.63 5.06 -7.66
N GLY A 204 -12.34 3.95 -7.41
CA GLY A 204 -13.20 3.32 -8.40
C GLY A 204 -14.33 4.23 -8.91
N THR A 205 -14.84 5.12 -8.03
CA THR A 205 -15.82 6.14 -8.43
C THR A 205 -15.17 7.23 -9.30
N ALA A 206 -13.95 7.64 -8.98
CA ALA A 206 -13.23 8.69 -9.68
C ALA A 206 -12.65 8.22 -11.04
N PHE A 207 -12.22 6.96 -11.12
CA PHE A 207 -11.63 6.31 -12.28
C PHE A 207 -12.44 5.06 -12.69
N PRO A 208 -13.68 5.20 -13.16
CA PRO A 208 -14.61 4.06 -13.32
C PRO A 208 -14.22 3.04 -14.39
N ARG A 209 -13.22 3.32 -15.21
CA ARG A 209 -12.72 2.43 -16.27
C ARG A 209 -11.35 1.84 -15.99
N ALA A 210 -10.61 2.38 -15.04
CA ALA A 210 -9.27 1.92 -14.70
C ALA A 210 -9.35 0.78 -13.66
N PRO A 211 -8.71 -0.37 -13.91
CA PRO A 211 -8.44 -1.37 -12.88
C PRO A 211 -7.67 -0.75 -11.71
N ILE A 212 -7.86 -1.33 -10.52
CA ILE A 212 -7.27 -0.84 -9.28
C ILE A 212 -6.28 -1.86 -8.73
N ASP A 213 -5.07 -1.42 -8.48
CA ASP A 213 -4.01 -2.22 -7.85
C ASP A 213 -3.97 -1.91 -6.36
N VAL A 214 -4.34 -2.88 -5.51
CA VAL A 214 -4.28 -2.73 -4.05
C VAL A 214 -2.95 -3.23 -3.54
N LEU A 215 -2.16 -2.34 -2.93
CA LEU A 215 -0.82 -2.64 -2.43
C LEU A 215 -0.88 -3.29 -1.05
N LEU A 216 -0.36 -4.49 -0.96
CA LEU A 216 -0.36 -5.36 0.21
C LEU A 216 1.07 -5.56 0.71
N PRO A 217 1.50 -4.78 1.72
CA PRO A 217 2.88 -4.80 2.21
C PRO A 217 3.16 -5.94 3.18
N GLY A 218 4.44 -6.17 3.43
CA GLY A 218 4.96 -7.01 4.50
C GLY A 218 4.63 -8.49 4.35
N TRP A 219 4.55 -9.18 5.48
CA TRP A 219 4.22 -10.62 5.55
C TRP A 219 2.74 -10.87 5.86
N GLY A 220 2.07 -9.88 6.45
CA GLY A 220 0.68 -9.96 6.90
C GLY A 220 0.48 -10.76 8.19
N VAL A 221 -0.58 -10.43 8.89
CA VAL A 221 -1.02 -11.18 10.08
C VAL A 221 -1.40 -12.61 9.66
N ARG A 222 -0.87 -13.60 10.37
CA ARG A 222 -1.03 -15.01 10.06
C ARG A 222 -2.10 -15.67 10.94
N PRO A 223 -2.66 -16.82 10.53
CA PRO A 223 -3.58 -17.57 11.35
C PRO A 223 -3.04 -17.84 12.75
N GLY A 224 -3.85 -17.54 13.78
CA GLY A 224 -3.48 -17.68 15.19
C GLY A 224 -2.73 -16.49 15.80
N ASP A 225 -2.22 -15.53 15.04
CA ASP A 225 -1.51 -14.38 15.61
C ASP A 225 -2.44 -13.51 16.47
N ILE A 226 -3.65 -13.21 15.98
CA ILE A 226 -4.65 -12.43 16.72
C ILE A 226 -4.98 -13.13 18.04
N ASP A 227 -5.20 -14.45 18.00
CA ASP A 227 -5.52 -15.26 19.19
C ASP A 227 -4.37 -15.25 20.18
N ARG A 228 -3.16 -15.46 19.70
CA ARG A 228 -1.95 -15.48 20.52
C ARG A 228 -1.71 -14.12 21.19
N VAL A 229 -1.82 -13.03 20.44
CA VAL A 229 -1.60 -11.67 20.96
C VAL A 229 -2.75 -11.27 21.92
N ALA A 230 -4.01 -11.61 21.61
CA ALA A 230 -5.15 -11.36 22.49
C ALA A 230 -5.02 -12.12 23.81
N ASN A 231 -4.66 -13.41 23.78
CA ASN A 231 -4.46 -14.25 24.98
C ASN A 231 -3.31 -13.72 25.84
N ALA A 232 -2.28 -13.13 25.24
CA ALA A 232 -1.20 -12.42 25.92
C ALA A 232 -1.59 -10.99 26.34
N ARG A 233 -2.87 -10.59 26.23
CA ARG A 233 -3.39 -9.26 26.56
C ARG A 233 -2.67 -8.12 25.83
N VAL A 234 -2.27 -8.36 24.58
CA VAL A 234 -1.54 -7.40 23.75
C VAL A 234 -0.28 -6.91 24.47
N SER A 235 0.45 -7.82 25.11
CA SER A 235 1.71 -7.49 25.78
C SER A 235 2.78 -7.07 24.75
N SER A 236 3.74 -6.27 25.18
CA SER A 236 4.83 -5.77 24.33
C SER A 236 5.54 -6.90 23.56
N SER A 237 5.92 -7.98 24.25
CA SER A 237 6.57 -9.13 23.62
C SER A 237 5.69 -9.86 22.61
N ALA A 238 4.37 -9.91 22.84
CA ALA A 238 3.44 -10.54 21.92
C ALA A 238 3.27 -9.69 20.66
N VAL A 239 3.19 -8.36 20.76
CA VAL A 239 3.16 -7.46 19.60
C VAL A 239 4.48 -7.55 18.85
N ALA A 240 5.62 -7.40 19.52
CA ALA A 240 6.95 -7.49 18.90
C ALA A 240 7.18 -8.81 18.14
N SER A 241 6.57 -9.92 18.60
CA SER A 241 6.70 -11.23 17.95
C SER A 241 5.94 -11.35 16.62
N THR A 242 5.13 -10.35 16.24
CA THR A 242 4.47 -10.25 14.93
C THR A 242 5.24 -9.36 13.94
N GLY A 243 6.44 -8.90 14.31
CA GLY A 243 7.16 -7.89 13.55
C GLY A 243 6.30 -6.62 13.41
N ASP A 244 6.28 -6.04 12.23
CA ASP A 244 5.48 -4.84 11.95
C ASP A 244 4.06 -5.15 11.43
N ASP A 245 3.72 -6.40 11.18
CA ASP A 245 2.48 -6.76 10.47
C ASP A 245 1.22 -6.44 11.28
N LEU A 246 1.18 -6.83 12.55
CA LEU A 246 0.04 -6.52 13.41
C LEU A 246 -0.07 -5.01 13.66
N ALA A 247 1.05 -4.34 13.96
CA ALA A 247 1.09 -2.90 14.16
C ALA A 247 0.71 -2.13 12.89
N GLY A 248 1.13 -2.61 11.74
CA GLY A 248 0.73 -2.10 10.43
C GLY A 248 -0.74 -2.33 10.09
N GLY A 249 -1.43 -3.17 10.87
CA GLY A 249 -2.83 -3.53 10.57
C GLY A 249 -2.98 -4.38 9.31
N ILE A 250 -1.95 -5.16 8.97
CA ILE A 250 -1.82 -5.89 7.69
C ILE A 250 -2.58 -7.23 7.80
N ASP A 251 -3.90 -7.19 7.79
CA ASP A 251 -4.79 -8.37 7.76
C ASP A 251 -5.34 -8.55 6.35
N TRP A 252 -4.56 -9.14 5.46
CA TRP A 252 -4.91 -9.31 4.05
C TRP A 252 -6.24 -10.06 3.82
N PRO A 253 -6.54 -11.15 4.53
CA PRO A 253 -7.84 -11.81 4.39
C PRO A 253 -9.02 -10.88 4.69
N ARG A 254 -8.92 -10.04 5.71
CA ARG A 254 -9.94 -9.06 6.07
C ARG A 254 -10.03 -7.95 5.03
N GLN A 255 -8.88 -7.40 4.64
CA GLN A 255 -8.77 -6.29 3.68
C GLN A 255 -9.34 -6.70 2.31
N LEU A 256 -8.88 -7.83 1.74
CA LEU A 256 -9.29 -8.28 0.42
C LEU A 256 -10.76 -8.71 0.37
N ARG A 257 -11.25 -9.46 1.36
CA ARG A 257 -12.67 -9.83 1.42
C ARG A 257 -13.62 -8.63 1.58
N ALA A 258 -13.14 -7.54 2.19
CA ALA A 258 -13.93 -6.32 2.30
C ALA A 258 -13.92 -5.51 0.99
N ILE A 259 -12.79 -5.49 0.28
CA ILE A 259 -12.63 -4.83 -1.02
C ILE A 259 -13.38 -5.59 -2.12
N ASP A 260 -13.33 -6.92 -2.13
CA ASP A 260 -14.05 -7.79 -3.07
C ASP A 260 -15.55 -7.47 -3.14
N LYS A 261 -16.18 -7.21 -1.99
CA LYS A 261 -17.60 -6.84 -1.91
C LYS A 261 -17.96 -5.53 -2.64
N LEU A 262 -16.99 -4.78 -3.10
CA LEU A 262 -17.22 -3.57 -3.91
C LEU A 262 -17.59 -3.90 -5.36
N GLY A 263 -17.29 -5.11 -5.85
CA GLY A 263 -17.53 -5.52 -7.24
C GLY A 263 -16.73 -4.71 -8.26
N LEU A 264 -15.57 -4.19 -7.87
CA LEU A 264 -14.67 -3.43 -8.73
C LEU A 264 -13.61 -4.34 -9.36
N ASN A 265 -13.03 -3.92 -10.48
CA ASN A 265 -11.90 -4.62 -11.09
C ASN A 265 -10.63 -4.32 -10.28
N VAL A 266 -10.26 -5.24 -9.39
CA VAL A 266 -9.15 -5.09 -8.43
C VAL A 266 -8.13 -6.18 -8.64
N THR A 267 -6.85 -5.81 -8.67
CA THR A 267 -5.68 -6.70 -8.60
C THR A 267 -5.05 -6.57 -7.21
N ALA A 268 -4.80 -7.68 -6.55
CA ALA A 268 -3.99 -7.73 -5.33
C ALA A 268 -2.51 -7.67 -5.72
N VAL A 269 -1.74 -6.75 -5.12
CA VAL A 269 -0.31 -6.58 -5.41
C VAL A 269 0.48 -6.77 -4.13
N THR A 270 1.25 -7.87 -4.03
CA THR A 270 2.22 -8.00 -2.93
C THR A 270 3.45 -7.14 -3.23
N THR A 271 3.89 -6.33 -2.27
CA THR A 271 5.09 -5.49 -2.43
C THR A 271 6.38 -6.20 -1.97
N TRP A 272 6.30 -7.52 -1.71
CA TRP A 272 7.42 -8.36 -1.27
C TRP A 272 7.50 -9.65 -2.10
N LEU A 273 7.47 -9.51 -3.43
CA LEU A 273 7.47 -10.66 -4.35
C LEU A 273 8.77 -11.47 -4.29
N ASP A 274 9.89 -10.83 -4.00
CA ASP A 274 11.21 -11.44 -3.88
C ASP A 274 11.51 -12.05 -2.49
N ALA A 275 10.54 -12.06 -1.57
CA ALA A 275 10.69 -12.69 -0.27
C ALA A 275 10.67 -14.23 -0.39
N PRO A 276 11.58 -14.97 0.30
CA PRO A 276 11.59 -16.43 0.29
C PRO A 276 10.58 -17.01 1.30
N SER A 277 10.04 -18.19 1.00
CA SER A 277 9.39 -19.03 2.02
C SER A 277 10.45 -19.76 2.85
N TYR A 278 10.22 -19.85 4.17
CA TYR A 278 11.12 -20.54 5.12
C TYR A 278 10.60 -21.93 5.50
N GLY A 279 9.41 -22.28 5.07
CA GLY A 279 8.74 -23.56 5.34
C GLY A 279 7.37 -23.63 4.68
N THR A 280 6.54 -24.58 5.11
CA THR A 280 5.20 -24.82 4.57
C THR A 280 4.08 -24.38 5.53
N ALA A 281 4.41 -24.06 6.77
CA ALA A 281 3.41 -23.51 7.70
C ALA A 281 2.99 -22.08 7.27
N PRO A 282 1.75 -21.66 7.54
CA PRO A 282 1.28 -20.35 7.09
C PRO A 282 2.22 -19.18 7.44
N ARG A 283 2.87 -19.23 8.60
CA ARG A 283 3.82 -18.18 9.04
C ARG A 283 5.15 -18.17 8.28
N ASP A 284 5.50 -19.29 7.66
CA ASP A 284 6.77 -19.48 6.95
C ASP A 284 6.65 -19.22 5.45
N LEU A 285 5.40 -19.12 4.95
CA LEU A 285 5.14 -18.86 3.54
C LEU A 285 5.52 -17.42 3.18
N ALA A 286 6.19 -17.26 2.03
CA ALA A 286 6.40 -15.95 1.42
C ALA A 286 5.06 -15.21 1.24
N PRO A 287 5.06 -13.87 1.19
CA PRO A 287 3.85 -13.08 0.98
C PRO A 287 3.01 -13.54 -0.22
N ALA A 288 3.64 -13.71 -1.38
CA ALA A 288 2.95 -14.17 -2.60
C ALA A 288 2.34 -15.58 -2.43
N ASP A 289 3.07 -16.51 -1.77
CA ASP A 289 2.59 -17.87 -1.52
C ASP A 289 1.36 -17.91 -0.61
N TYR A 290 1.34 -17.04 0.39
CA TYR A 290 0.22 -16.94 1.31
C TYR A 290 -0.99 -16.24 0.68
N LEU A 291 -0.77 -15.26 -0.18
CA LEU A 291 -1.83 -14.53 -0.88
C LEU A 291 -2.49 -15.34 -2.00
N ALA A 292 -1.72 -16.12 -2.74
CA ALA A 292 -2.20 -16.81 -3.94
C ALA A 292 -3.48 -17.67 -3.74
N PRO A 293 -3.60 -18.50 -2.69
CA PRO A 293 -4.85 -19.25 -2.47
C PRO A 293 -6.04 -18.33 -2.12
N LEU A 294 -5.81 -17.24 -1.38
CA LEU A 294 -6.84 -16.27 -1.00
C LEU A 294 -7.37 -15.52 -2.22
N VAL A 295 -6.49 -14.98 -3.06
CA VAL A 295 -6.92 -14.24 -4.25
C VAL A 295 -7.61 -15.14 -5.26
N ARG A 296 -7.19 -16.41 -5.38
CA ARG A 296 -7.87 -17.41 -6.19
C ARG A 296 -9.28 -17.72 -5.67
N GLU A 297 -9.46 -17.84 -4.34
CA GLU A 297 -10.78 -17.98 -3.70
C GLU A 297 -11.70 -16.81 -4.06
N LEU A 298 -11.16 -15.59 -4.12
CA LEU A 298 -11.89 -14.36 -4.42
C LEU A 298 -12.04 -14.08 -5.93
N GLY A 299 -11.39 -14.87 -6.79
CA GLY A 299 -11.38 -14.61 -8.23
C GLY A 299 -10.64 -13.30 -8.62
N MET A 300 -9.71 -12.85 -7.78
CA MET A 300 -8.90 -11.66 -8.03
C MET A 300 -7.58 -12.02 -8.72
N PRO A 301 -7.08 -11.22 -9.67
CA PRO A 301 -5.71 -11.32 -10.15
C PRO A 301 -4.69 -11.06 -9.03
N LEU A 302 -3.53 -11.72 -9.11
CA LEU A 302 -2.37 -11.46 -8.26
C LEU A 302 -1.24 -10.89 -9.11
N SER A 303 -0.64 -9.81 -8.63
CA SER A 303 0.59 -9.24 -9.15
C SER A 303 1.60 -9.07 -8.02
N GLY A 304 2.82 -8.74 -8.34
CA GLY A 304 3.84 -8.52 -7.31
C GLY A 304 4.89 -7.50 -7.69
N GLU A 305 5.44 -6.89 -6.66
CA GLU A 305 6.52 -5.91 -6.70
C GLU A 305 7.70 -6.45 -5.88
N ASN A 306 8.93 -6.34 -6.40
CA ASN A 306 10.12 -6.65 -5.61
C ASN A 306 10.40 -5.52 -4.61
N THR A 307 11.13 -5.86 -3.54
CA THR A 307 11.46 -4.89 -2.47
C THR A 307 12.51 -3.85 -2.86
N GLY A 308 13.10 -3.98 -4.06
CA GLY A 308 14.28 -3.22 -4.48
C GLY A 308 15.59 -3.83 -3.93
N GLY A 309 16.66 -3.79 -4.70
CA GLY A 309 17.94 -4.40 -4.33
C GLY A 309 17.93 -5.93 -4.37
N GLY A 310 18.88 -6.54 -3.68
CA GLY A 310 18.96 -8.00 -3.52
C GLY A 310 19.66 -8.77 -4.64
N GLY A 311 20.10 -8.11 -5.70
CA GLY A 311 20.89 -8.68 -6.78
C GLY A 311 20.25 -9.90 -7.46
N ASP A 312 21.07 -10.78 -8.07
CA ASP A 312 20.62 -11.93 -8.86
C ASP A 312 19.68 -12.87 -8.07
N ALA A 313 19.94 -13.08 -6.78
CA ALA A 313 19.11 -13.96 -5.95
C ALA A 313 17.66 -13.41 -5.76
N ALA A 314 17.46 -12.10 -5.77
CA ALA A 314 16.12 -11.52 -5.74
C ALA A 314 15.43 -11.71 -7.09
N VAL A 315 16.15 -11.51 -8.19
CA VAL A 315 15.65 -11.76 -9.55
C VAL A 315 15.20 -13.21 -9.70
N ASP A 316 16.04 -14.18 -9.31
CA ASP A 316 15.73 -15.62 -9.38
C ASP A 316 14.45 -15.95 -8.58
N ARG A 317 14.27 -15.33 -7.40
CA ARG A 317 13.05 -15.51 -6.62
C ARG A 317 11.83 -14.91 -7.31
N VAL A 318 11.92 -13.70 -7.86
CA VAL A 318 10.84 -13.09 -8.63
C VAL A 318 10.44 -13.99 -9.79
N VAL A 319 11.39 -14.44 -10.61
CA VAL A 319 11.15 -15.35 -11.73
C VAL A 319 10.47 -16.65 -11.28
N SER A 320 10.99 -17.25 -10.20
CA SER A 320 10.41 -18.47 -9.63
C SER A 320 8.97 -18.26 -9.16
N GLN A 321 8.69 -17.15 -8.45
CA GLN A 321 7.35 -16.82 -7.95
C GLN A 321 6.37 -16.59 -9.10
N VAL A 322 6.76 -15.82 -10.09
CA VAL A 322 5.92 -15.53 -11.26
C VAL A 322 5.50 -16.79 -11.98
N ASN A 323 6.48 -17.65 -12.35
CA ASN A 323 6.20 -18.89 -13.06
C ASN A 323 5.35 -19.88 -12.25
N ARG A 324 5.57 -19.95 -10.92
CA ARG A 324 4.87 -20.89 -10.07
C ARG A 324 3.44 -20.44 -9.72
N LEU A 325 3.22 -19.15 -9.62
CA LEU A 325 1.92 -18.57 -9.22
C LEU A 325 1.10 -18.08 -10.40
N ASP A 326 1.66 -18.16 -11.62
CA ASP A 326 1.01 -17.70 -12.86
C ASP A 326 0.59 -16.23 -12.76
N LEU A 327 1.54 -15.37 -12.42
CA LEU A 327 1.26 -13.93 -12.27
C LEU A 327 1.16 -13.27 -13.65
N ASP A 328 0.17 -12.42 -13.81
CA ASP A 328 -0.04 -11.68 -15.07
C ASP A 328 0.96 -10.53 -15.25
N ARG A 329 1.51 -10.02 -14.15
CA ARG A 329 2.36 -8.84 -14.15
C ARG A 329 3.36 -8.85 -13.01
N VAL A 330 4.53 -8.26 -13.27
CA VAL A 330 5.54 -7.91 -12.27
C VAL A 330 5.80 -6.41 -12.31
N THR A 331 5.76 -5.76 -11.15
CA THR A 331 6.24 -4.39 -10.97
C THR A 331 7.68 -4.45 -10.49
N TRP A 332 8.61 -3.92 -11.28
CA TRP A 332 10.02 -3.89 -10.93
C TRP A 332 10.40 -2.56 -10.28
N MET A 333 10.82 -2.63 -9.01
CA MET A 333 11.45 -1.53 -8.31
C MET A 333 12.96 -1.58 -8.55
N PRO A 334 13.55 -0.64 -9.32
CA PRO A 334 14.97 -0.65 -9.63
C PRO A 334 15.81 -0.12 -8.46
N ASP A 335 17.10 -0.50 -8.42
CA ASP A 335 18.05 0.01 -7.41
C ASP A 335 18.29 1.53 -7.54
N ARG A 336 18.02 2.08 -8.69
CA ARG A 336 18.04 3.52 -8.97
C ARG A 336 16.99 3.89 -10.00
N ALA A 337 16.41 5.06 -9.87
CA ALA A 337 15.40 5.55 -10.80
C ALA A 337 15.84 5.39 -12.27
N GLY A 338 14.95 4.88 -13.10
CA GLY A 338 15.15 4.67 -14.54
C GLY A 338 15.99 3.47 -14.92
N ALA A 339 16.56 2.73 -13.98
CA ALA A 339 17.28 1.50 -14.32
C ALA A 339 16.31 0.42 -14.80
N LEU A 340 16.66 -0.23 -15.91
CA LEU A 340 15.88 -1.34 -16.46
C LEU A 340 15.98 -2.58 -15.56
N PRO A 341 14.97 -3.45 -15.57
CA PRO A 341 15.07 -4.77 -14.99
C PRO A 341 16.25 -5.56 -15.58
N PRO A 342 16.84 -6.51 -14.84
CA PRO A 342 17.86 -7.41 -15.37
C PRO A 342 17.35 -8.19 -16.59
N GLN A 343 18.24 -8.47 -17.55
CA GLN A 343 17.89 -9.23 -18.76
C GLN A 343 17.35 -10.62 -18.45
N THR A 344 17.78 -11.24 -17.35
CA THR A 344 17.25 -12.52 -16.88
C THR A 344 15.77 -12.47 -16.54
N LEU A 345 15.25 -11.32 -16.12
CA LEU A 345 13.81 -11.15 -15.90
C LEU A 345 13.04 -11.20 -17.23
N PHE A 346 13.50 -10.46 -18.25
CA PHE A 346 12.86 -10.50 -19.58
C PHE A 346 12.96 -11.89 -20.24
N ALA A 347 14.12 -12.54 -20.09
CA ALA A 347 14.34 -13.87 -20.67
C ALA A 347 13.46 -14.96 -20.02
N ALA A 348 13.01 -14.75 -18.80
CA ALA A 348 12.13 -15.69 -18.10
C ALA A 348 10.67 -15.65 -18.63
N PHE A 349 10.32 -14.66 -19.42
CA PHE A 349 8.97 -14.42 -19.90
C PHE A 349 8.97 -14.20 -21.43
N PRO A 350 9.30 -15.25 -22.20
CA PRO A 350 9.21 -15.15 -23.66
C PRO A 350 7.76 -14.88 -24.07
N ASP A 351 7.58 -14.05 -25.11
CA ASP A 351 6.31 -13.69 -25.74
C ASP A 351 5.44 -14.89 -26.10
#